data_7071c73df9ed8246e5b493285e1e4bdd
#
_entry.id   7071c73df9ed8246e5b493285e1e4bdd
#
_cell.length_a   1.000
_cell.length_b   1.000
_cell.length_c   1.000
_cell.angle_alpha   90.00
_cell.angle_beta   90.00
_cell.angle_gamma   90.00
#
_symmetry.space_group_name_H-M   'P 1'
#
loop_
_entity.id
_entity.type
_entity.pdbx_description
1 polymer ?
#
loop_
_entity_poly.entity_id
_entity_poly.type
_entity_poly.pdbx_seq_one_letter_code
_entity_poly.pdbx_strand_id
1 'polypeptide(L)'
;DTFSSRGLGDVYKRQPGTGKKPNFWASGISVVMHMKNPNVPAMHFNTRYIFTSHGWFGGGMDVTPCLKDKNLEKWFHSELKKACNKHNKNYYSKYKKWCDRYFYLPHRNEPRGIGGIFFDYKKENWEKDFAFVREVGLCFKNIFREIILKKSKKKWTTKEKEIQYLKRGR
;
A
#
# COMPACT_ATOMS: atom_id res chain seq x y z
N ASP A 1 6.27 -19.75 -6.83
CA ASP A 1 5.43 -19.82 -5.63
C ASP A 1 4.08 -19.23 -5.94
N THR A 2 3.14 -20.10 -6.26
CA THR A 2 1.74 -19.78 -6.46
C THR A 2 1.15 -19.32 -5.13
N PHE A 3 0.89 -18.05 -4.99
CA PHE A 3 0.04 -17.54 -3.92
C PHE A 3 -1.33 -18.20 -4.06
N SER A 4 -1.58 -19.22 -3.23
CA SER A 4 -2.85 -19.92 -3.19
C SER A 4 -3.95 -18.92 -2.84
N SER A 5 -4.88 -18.71 -3.76
CA SER A 5 -6.06 -17.85 -3.61
C SER A 5 -7.06 -18.35 -2.53
N ARG A 6 -6.76 -19.43 -1.82
CA ARG A 6 -7.64 -20.04 -0.80
C ARG A 6 -7.95 -19.08 0.36
N GLY A 7 -7.00 -18.25 0.79
CA GLY A 7 -7.23 -17.30 1.88
C GLY A 7 -8.14 -16.12 1.52
N LEU A 8 -8.15 -15.69 0.26
CA LEU A 8 -9.01 -14.60 -0.21
C LEU A 8 -10.49 -14.99 -0.20
N GLY A 9 -10.83 -16.20 -0.63
CA GLY A 9 -12.21 -16.68 -0.67
C GLY A 9 -12.88 -16.70 0.70
N ASP A 10 -12.17 -17.09 1.76
CA ASP A 10 -12.72 -17.13 3.12
C ASP A 10 -12.87 -15.74 3.74
N VAL A 11 -11.97 -14.79 3.42
CA VAL A 11 -12.10 -13.40 3.83
C VAL A 11 -13.33 -12.76 3.17
N TYR A 12 -13.57 -13.02 1.88
CA TYR A 12 -14.74 -12.47 1.17
C TYR A 12 -16.06 -13.07 1.65
N LYS A 13 -16.11 -14.34 2.04
CA LYS A 13 -17.30 -14.97 2.63
C LYS A 13 -17.76 -14.34 3.94
N ARG A 14 -16.85 -13.69 4.67
CA ARG A 14 -17.13 -12.98 5.93
C ARG A 14 -17.44 -11.50 5.74
N GLN A 15 -17.42 -11.00 4.51
CA GLN A 15 -17.72 -9.60 4.22
C GLN A 15 -19.23 -9.30 4.33
N PRO A 16 -19.61 -8.06 4.71
CA PRO A 16 -21.01 -7.65 4.75
C PRO A 16 -21.71 -7.90 3.41
N GLY A 17 -22.89 -8.49 3.45
CA GLY A 17 -23.71 -8.72 2.25
C GLY A 17 -23.46 -10.03 1.50
N THR A 18 -22.64 -10.95 2.00
CA THR A 18 -22.37 -12.23 1.31
C THR A 18 -23.43 -13.31 1.52
N GLY A 19 -24.33 -13.23 2.50
CA GLY A 19 -25.45 -14.15 2.70
C GLY A 19 -25.11 -15.67 2.66
N LYS A 20 -26.14 -16.53 2.53
CA LYS A 20 -26.00 -18.00 2.50
C LYS A 20 -25.40 -18.56 1.20
N LYS A 21 -25.51 -17.83 0.07
CA LYS A 21 -24.89 -18.15 -1.22
C LYS A 21 -24.06 -16.94 -1.66
N PRO A 22 -22.81 -16.84 -1.22
CA PRO A 22 -21.99 -15.66 -1.46
C PRO A 22 -21.54 -15.63 -2.93
N ASN A 23 -22.25 -14.89 -3.76
CA ASN A 23 -21.76 -14.48 -5.06
C ASN A 23 -21.00 -13.18 -4.88
N PHE A 24 -19.76 -13.11 -5.39
CA PHE A 24 -18.99 -11.89 -5.39
C PHE A 24 -18.24 -11.70 -6.70
N TRP A 25 -17.99 -10.46 -7.01
CA TRP A 25 -17.08 -10.07 -8.07
C TRP A 25 -16.02 -9.14 -7.49
N ALA A 26 -14.77 -9.34 -7.87
CA ALA A 26 -13.66 -8.52 -7.42
C ALA A 26 -12.69 -8.28 -8.57
N SER A 27 -12.22 -7.06 -8.68
CA SER A 27 -11.15 -6.66 -9.59
C SER A 27 -10.19 -5.72 -8.89
N GLY A 28 -8.91 -5.82 -9.20
CA GLY A 28 -7.90 -4.97 -8.61
C GLY A 28 -6.50 -5.27 -9.08
N ILE A 29 -5.57 -4.46 -8.60
CA ILE A 29 -4.14 -4.61 -8.86
C ILE A 29 -3.44 -4.67 -7.51
N SER A 30 -2.57 -5.66 -7.32
CA SER A 30 -1.67 -5.76 -6.18
C SER A 30 -0.24 -5.84 -6.67
N VAL A 31 0.60 -4.95 -6.15
CA VAL A 31 2.00 -4.82 -6.55
C VAL A 31 2.88 -4.83 -5.32
N VAL A 32 3.88 -5.70 -5.33
CA VAL A 32 4.96 -5.73 -4.33
C VAL A 32 6.29 -5.68 -5.08
N MET A 33 7.07 -4.65 -4.83
CA MET A 33 8.36 -4.45 -5.49
C MET A 33 9.51 -4.56 -4.50
N HIS A 34 10.36 -5.57 -4.69
CA HIS A 34 11.59 -5.77 -3.92
C HIS A 34 12.81 -5.55 -4.83
N MET A 35 13.53 -4.47 -4.58
CA MET A 35 14.67 -4.09 -5.41
C MET A 35 15.96 -4.77 -4.99
N LYS A 36 16.86 -5.01 -5.96
CA LYS A 36 18.20 -5.55 -5.70
C LYS A 36 19.06 -4.56 -4.90
N ASN A 37 18.95 -3.27 -5.21
CA ASN A 37 19.70 -2.21 -4.54
C ASN A 37 19.08 -1.88 -3.17
N PRO A 38 19.81 -1.99 -2.05
CA PRO A 38 19.30 -1.70 -0.70
C PRO A 38 18.92 -0.23 -0.48
N ASN A 39 19.44 0.70 -1.29
CA ASN A 39 19.04 2.11 -1.25
C ASN A 39 17.63 2.35 -1.77
N VAL A 40 17.07 1.43 -2.58
CA VAL A 40 15.71 1.52 -3.09
C VAL A 40 14.80 0.75 -2.17
N PRO A 41 13.80 1.42 -1.55
CA PRO A 41 12.90 0.77 -0.61
C PRO A 41 12.02 -0.28 -1.29
N ALA A 42 11.51 -1.24 -0.52
CA ALA A 42 10.38 -2.04 -0.96
C ALA A 42 9.13 -1.16 -1.01
N MET A 43 8.31 -1.35 -2.03
CA MET A 43 7.09 -0.58 -2.24
C MET A 43 5.91 -1.52 -2.46
N HIS A 44 4.80 -1.22 -1.81
CA HIS A 44 3.56 -1.98 -1.89
C HIS A 44 2.45 -1.06 -2.39
N PHE A 45 1.63 -1.59 -3.25
CA PHE A 45 0.47 -0.89 -3.78
C PHE A 45 -0.66 -1.89 -3.99
N ASN A 46 -1.86 -1.52 -3.61
CA ASN A 46 -3.05 -2.31 -3.84
C ASN A 46 -4.24 -1.39 -4.15
N THR A 47 -5.01 -1.78 -5.13
CA THR A 47 -6.36 -1.25 -5.35
C THR A 47 -7.29 -2.39 -5.64
N ARG A 48 -8.53 -2.28 -5.17
CA ARG A 48 -9.58 -3.26 -5.43
C ARG A 48 -10.94 -2.61 -5.48
N TYR A 49 -11.81 -3.14 -6.30
CA TYR A 49 -13.25 -2.96 -6.23
C TYR A 49 -13.86 -4.33 -5.95
N ILE A 50 -14.70 -4.41 -4.95
CA ILE A 50 -15.38 -5.64 -4.54
C ILE A 50 -16.87 -5.37 -4.61
N PHE A 51 -17.61 -6.29 -5.22
CA PHE A 51 -19.05 -6.24 -5.31
C PHE A 51 -19.63 -7.56 -4.78
N THR A 52 -20.56 -7.44 -3.85
CA THR A 52 -21.39 -8.52 -3.32
C THR A 52 -22.86 -8.11 -3.51
N SER A 53 -23.62 -7.91 -2.46
CA SER A 53 -24.89 -7.17 -2.52
C SER A 53 -24.68 -5.65 -2.71
N HIS A 54 -23.50 -5.15 -2.35
CA HIS A 54 -23.07 -3.76 -2.48
C HIS A 54 -21.63 -3.72 -2.96
N GLY A 55 -21.28 -2.65 -3.69
CA GLY A 55 -19.93 -2.44 -4.17
C GLY A 55 -19.16 -1.46 -3.29
N TRP A 56 -17.83 -1.66 -3.16
CA TRP A 56 -16.93 -0.72 -2.49
C TRP A 56 -15.51 -0.79 -3.03
N PHE A 57 -14.79 0.30 -2.87
CA PHE A 57 -13.37 0.38 -3.18
C PHE A 57 -12.53 0.20 -1.93
N GLY A 58 -11.38 -0.45 -2.09
CA GLY A 58 -10.33 -0.54 -1.11
C GLY A 58 -8.96 -0.40 -1.76
N GLY A 59 -7.95 -0.14 -0.95
CA GLY A 59 -6.60 -0.04 -1.45
C GLY A 59 -5.65 0.68 -0.52
N GLY A 60 -4.49 1.01 -1.06
CA GLY A 60 -3.47 1.75 -0.34
C GLY A 60 -2.09 1.58 -0.96
N MET A 61 -1.13 2.27 -0.39
CA MET A 61 0.28 2.13 -0.70
C MET A 61 1.11 2.42 0.53
N ASP A 62 2.21 1.71 0.67
CA ASP A 62 3.21 1.93 1.72
C ASP A 62 4.62 1.65 1.22
N VAL A 63 5.60 2.16 1.95
CA VAL A 63 7.01 2.08 1.60
C VAL A 63 7.82 1.56 2.78
N THR A 64 8.68 0.56 2.52
CA THR A 64 9.53 -0.06 3.53
C THR A 64 11.01 0.07 3.15
N PRO A 65 11.70 1.13 3.60
CA PRO A 65 13.14 1.28 3.40
C PRO A 65 13.92 0.27 4.24
N CYS A 66 14.94 -0.34 3.65
CA CYS A 66 15.92 -1.13 4.41
C CYS A 66 16.88 -0.22 5.18
N LEU A 67 17.27 0.87 4.56
CA LEU A 67 18.13 1.89 5.14
C LEU A 67 17.29 3.11 5.56
N LYS A 68 17.56 3.67 6.74
CA LYS A 68 16.85 4.86 7.22
C LYS A 68 17.12 6.06 6.31
N ASP A 69 16.07 6.72 5.86
CA ASP A 69 16.13 7.91 5.01
C ASP A 69 14.99 8.87 5.36
N LYS A 70 15.26 9.79 6.28
CA LYS A 70 14.26 10.78 6.75
C LYS A 70 13.81 11.74 5.66
N ASN A 71 14.66 12.02 4.65
CA ASN A 71 14.29 12.89 3.55
C ASN A 71 13.31 12.19 2.60
N LEU A 72 13.55 10.92 2.32
CA LEU A 72 12.60 10.09 1.57
C LEU A 72 11.25 10.03 2.29
N GLU A 73 11.25 9.77 3.60
CA GLU A 73 10.04 9.68 4.40
C GLU A 73 9.21 10.97 4.34
N LYS A 74 9.84 12.13 4.61
CA LYS A 74 9.17 13.43 4.52
C LYS A 74 8.60 13.71 3.14
N TRP A 75 9.38 13.47 2.10
CA TRP A 75 8.96 13.69 0.72
C TRP A 75 7.80 12.75 0.33
N PHE A 76 7.91 11.46 0.64
CA PHE A 76 6.88 10.46 0.36
C PHE A 76 5.53 10.85 0.98
N HIS A 77 5.53 11.19 2.25
CA HIS A 77 4.31 11.61 2.94
C HIS A 77 3.76 12.94 2.43
N SER A 78 4.62 13.86 1.98
CA SER A 78 4.19 15.09 1.32
C SER A 78 3.44 14.80 0.01
N GLU A 79 3.96 13.91 -0.83
CA GLU A 79 3.30 13.53 -2.09
C GLU A 79 1.95 12.82 -1.84
N LEU A 80 1.90 11.90 -0.89
CA LEU A 80 0.64 11.26 -0.48
C LEU A 80 -0.40 12.27 0.02
N LYS A 81 0.03 13.22 0.85
CA LYS A 81 -0.85 14.27 1.36
C LYS A 81 -1.40 15.14 0.23
N LYS A 82 -0.57 15.50 -0.75
CA LYS A 82 -1.01 16.26 -1.93
C LYS A 82 -2.06 15.48 -2.72
N ALA A 83 -1.82 14.19 -3.00
CA ALA A 83 -2.78 13.35 -3.73
C ALA A 83 -4.11 13.21 -2.98
N CYS A 84 -4.08 12.94 -1.68
CA CYS A 84 -5.28 12.85 -0.85
C CYS A 84 -6.07 14.17 -0.82
N ASN A 85 -5.38 15.30 -0.68
CA ASN A 85 -5.99 16.62 -0.53
C ASN A 85 -6.73 17.10 -1.79
N LYS A 86 -6.42 16.57 -2.97
CA LYS A 86 -7.18 16.83 -4.20
C LYS A 86 -8.64 16.34 -4.09
N HIS A 87 -8.88 15.34 -3.24
CA HIS A 87 -10.19 14.73 -3.06
C HIS A 87 -10.85 15.13 -1.73
N ASN A 88 -10.08 15.08 -0.63
CA ASN A 88 -10.56 15.47 0.69
C ASN A 88 -9.38 15.74 1.63
N LYS A 89 -9.40 16.90 2.30
CA LYS A 89 -8.34 17.33 3.25
C LYS A 89 -8.12 16.35 4.43
N ASN A 90 -9.15 15.57 4.79
CA ASN A 90 -9.09 14.62 5.88
C ASN A 90 -8.61 13.23 5.47
N TYR A 91 -8.55 12.91 4.15
CA TYR A 91 -8.21 11.56 3.69
C TYR A 91 -6.81 11.12 4.13
N TYR A 92 -5.82 11.99 3.97
CA TYR A 92 -4.46 11.65 4.35
C TYR A 92 -4.35 11.26 5.83
N SER A 93 -4.85 12.08 6.74
CA SER A 93 -4.76 11.82 8.19
C SER A 93 -5.55 10.57 8.60
N LYS A 94 -6.76 10.39 8.05
CA LYS A 94 -7.61 9.22 8.28
C LYS A 94 -6.95 7.93 7.81
N TYR A 95 -6.49 7.91 6.57
CA TYR A 95 -5.95 6.70 5.94
C TYR A 95 -4.52 6.37 6.37
N LYS A 96 -3.73 7.39 6.74
CA LYS A 96 -2.44 7.16 7.38
C LYS A 96 -2.58 6.47 8.73
N LYS A 97 -3.46 6.97 9.61
CA LYS A 97 -3.71 6.34 10.90
C LYS A 97 -4.21 4.89 10.74
N TRP A 98 -5.01 4.63 9.71
CA TRP A 98 -5.48 3.28 9.43
C TRP A 98 -4.35 2.39 8.92
N CYS A 99 -3.51 2.88 8.02
CA CYS A 99 -2.32 2.19 7.53
C CYS A 99 -1.37 1.81 8.68
N ASP A 100 -1.06 2.76 9.56
CA ASP A 100 -0.16 2.55 10.69
C ASP A 100 -0.64 1.44 11.63
N ARG A 101 -1.95 1.35 11.89
CA ARG A 101 -2.55 0.28 12.69
C ARG A 101 -2.61 -1.06 11.97
N TYR A 102 -3.02 -1.05 10.71
CA TYR A 102 -3.24 -2.26 9.92
C TYR A 102 -1.95 -3.02 9.65
N PHE A 103 -0.86 -2.30 9.41
CA PHE A 103 0.45 -2.86 9.10
C PHE A 103 1.43 -2.84 10.29
N TYR A 104 0.95 -2.58 11.49
CA TYR A 104 1.78 -2.70 12.69
C TYR A 104 2.23 -4.15 12.88
N LEU A 105 3.48 -4.34 13.28
CA LEU A 105 4.11 -5.64 13.47
C LEU A 105 4.25 -5.92 14.99
N PRO A 106 3.25 -6.57 15.63
CA PRO A 106 3.25 -6.76 17.09
C PRO A 106 4.46 -7.54 17.60
N HIS A 107 4.90 -8.56 16.83
CA HIS A 107 6.04 -9.41 17.17
C HIS A 107 7.39 -8.67 17.15
N ARG A 108 7.45 -7.46 16.58
CA ARG A 108 8.63 -6.59 16.53
C ARG A 108 8.44 -5.29 17.28
N ASN A 109 7.23 -5.01 17.74
CA ASN A 109 6.85 -3.75 18.35
C ASN A 109 7.23 -2.53 17.50
N GLU A 110 7.02 -2.63 16.18
CA GLU A 110 7.36 -1.56 15.23
C GLU A 110 6.33 -1.43 14.09
N PRO A 111 6.17 -0.25 13.49
CA PRO A 111 5.38 -0.08 12.27
C PRO A 111 6.10 -0.73 11.07
N ARG A 112 5.35 -1.19 10.08
CA ARG A 112 5.92 -1.65 8.82
C ARG A 112 6.46 -0.47 8.01
N GLY A 113 7.78 -0.37 7.89
CA GLY A 113 8.45 0.68 7.13
C GLY A 113 8.18 2.08 7.63
N ILE A 114 7.98 3.01 6.70
CA ILE A 114 7.60 4.40 6.97
C ILE A 114 6.08 4.63 6.87
N GLY A 115 5.30 3.53 6.71
CA GLY A 115 3.86 3.59 6.53
C GLY A 115 3.44 4.09 5.15
N GLY A 116 2.25 4.65 5.09
CA GLY A 116 1.62 5.13 3.87
C GLY A 116 0.16 5.47 4.10
N ILE A 117 -0.71 5.05 3.20
CA ILE A 117 -2.17 5.14 3.34
C ILE A 117 -2.81 3.79 3.11
N PHE A 118 -3.89 3.51 3.85
CA PHE A 118 -4.75 2.35 3.67
C PHE A 118 -6.21 2.75 3.83
N PHE A 119 -7.06 2.28 2.93
CA PHE A 119 -8.51 2.52 2.98
C PHE A 119 -9.27 1.28 2.51
N ASP A 120 -10.46 1.10 3.05
CA ASP A 120 -11.39 0.06 2.65
C ASP A 120 -12.84 0.54 2.82
N TYR A 121 -13.80 -0.24 2.33
CA TYR A 121 -15.23 0.05 2.41
C TYR A 121 -15.62 1.44 1.91
N LYS A 122 -14.89 1.96 0.92
CA LYS A 122 -15.19 3.25 0.33
C LYS A 122 -16.33 3.10 -0.70
N LYS A 123 -17.53 3.60 -0.33
CA LYS A 123 -18.78 3.39 -1.07
C LYS A 123 -19.72 4.60 -1.04
N GLU A 124 -19.20 5.78 -0.75
CA GLU A 124 -20.00 6.99 -0.59
C GLU A 124 -20.51 7.51 -1.93
N ASN A 125 -19.64 7.54 -2.95
CA ASN A 125 -19.97 7.96 -4.32
C ASN A 125 -19.03 7.26 -5.29
N TRP A 126 -19.56 6.43 -6.17
CA TRP A 126 -18.75 5.57 -7.04
C TRP A 126 -17.73 6.33 -7.89
N GLU A 127 -18.16 7.43 -8.53
CA GLU A 127 -17.28 8.22 -9.43
C GLU A 127 -16.18 8.93 -8.66
N LYS A 128 -16.51 9.55 -7.53
CA LYS A 128 -15.53 10.22 -6.65
C LYS A 128 -14.57 9.21 -6.02
N ASP A 129 -15.09 8.06 -5.64
CA ASP A 129 -14.31 6.99 -5.03
C ASP A 129 -13.36 6.35 -6.04
N PHE A 130 -13.84 6.11 -7.27
CA PHE A 130 -13.00 5.64 -8.37
C PHE A 130 -11.93 6.68 -8.75
N ALA A 131 -12.29 7.96 -8.84
CA ALA A 131 -11.33 9.03 -9.10
C ALA A 131 -10.22 9.09 -8.05
N PHE A 132 -10.58 8.91 -6.76
CA PHE A 132 -9.59 8.83 -5.68
C PHE A 132 -8.67 7.62 -5.83
N VAL A 133 -9.21 6.42 -6.09
CA VAL A 133 -8.42 5.19 -6.30
C VAL A 133 -7.45 5.36 -7.47
N ARG A 134 -7.92 5.94 -8.57
CA ARG A 134 -7.09 6.27 -9.74
C ARG A 134 -5.97 7.25 -9.38
N GLU A 135 -6.26 8.31 -8.62
CA GLU A 135 -5.25 9.26 -8.15
C GLU A 135 -4.17 8.58 -7.30
N VAL A 136 -4.56 7.66 -6.40
CA VAL A 136 -3.61 6.86 -5.60
C VAL A 136 -2.69 6.04 -6.51
N GLY A 137 -3.23 5.43 -7.56
CA GLY A 137 -2.44 4.68 -8.55
C GLY A 137 -1.44 5.55 -9.33
N LEU A 138 -1.87 6.72 -9.76
CA LEU A 138 -1.01 7.69 -10.43
C LEU A 138 0.07 8.23 -9.50
N CYS A 139 -0.27 8.51 -8.25
CA CYS A 139 0.66 8.92 -7.21
C CYS A 139 1.73 7.84 -6.98
N PHE A 140 1.32 6.57 -6.85
CA PHE A 140 2.25 5.45 -6.72
C PHE A 140 3.23 5.38 -7.89
N LYS A 141 2.72 5.41 -9.13
CA LYS A 141 3.55 5.39 -10.34
C LYS A 141 4.61 6.50 -10.32
N ASN A 142 4.21 7.72 -9.98
CA ASN A 142 5.10 8.88 -9.96
C ASN A 142 6.14 8.77 -8.84
N ILE A 143 5.74 8.40 -7.64
CA ILE A 143 6.64 8.18 -6.50
C ILE A 143 7.65 7.09 -6.82
N PHE A 144 7.19 5.95 -7.36
CA PHE A 144 8.07 4.85 -7.74
C PHE A 144 9.12 5.30 -8.76
N ARG A 145 8.69 5.97 -9.83
CA ARG A 145 9.59 6.51 -10.86
C ARG A 145 10.67 7.42 -10.27
N GLU A 146 10.28 8.37 -9.43
CA GLU A 146 11.20 9.31 -8.79
C GLU A 146 12.23 8.60 -7.88
N ILE A 147 11.78 7.63 -7.10
CA ILE A 147 12.66 6.82 -6.24
C ILE A 147 13.67 6.04 -7.09
N ILE A 148 13.23 5.40 -8.17
CA ILE A 148 14.10 4.64 -9.07
C ILE A 148 15.14 5.57 -9.72
N LEU A 149 14.72 6.70 -10.26
CA LEU A 149 15.62 7.65 -10.91
C LEU A 149 16.70 8.16 -9.94
N LYS A 150 16.34 8.43 -8.69
CA LYS A 150 17.26 9.00 -7.69
C LYS A 150 18.16 7.96 -7.00
N LYS A 151 17.72 6.70 -6.90
CA LYS A 151 18.36 5.73 -6.01
C LYS A 151 18.88 4.47 -6.69
N SER A 152 18.38 4.09 -7.87
CA SER A 152 18.73 2.80 -8.50
C SER A 152 20.22 2.67 -8.83
N LYS A 153 20.89 3.78 -9.11
CA LYS A 153 22.33 3.83 -9.46
C LYS A 153 23.26 4.08 -8.26
N LYS A 154 22.71 4.26 -7.05
CA LYS A 154 23.54 4.44 -5.85
C LYS A 154 24.35 3.18 -5.56
N LYS A 155 25.63 3.35 -5.31
CA LYS A 155 26.50 2.26 -4.82
C LYS A 155 26.06 1.86 -3.42
N TRP A 156 26.32 0.63 -3.03
CA TRP A 156 26.05 0.10 -1.70
C TRP A 156 27.18 -0.79 -1.21
N THR A 157 27.29 -0.89 0.08
CA THR A 157 28.27 -1.74 0.77
C THR A 157 27.71 -3.14 1.04
N THR A 158 28.58 -4.12 1.33
CA THR A 158 28.17 -5.45 1.77
C THR A 158 27.29 -5.38 3.01
N LYS A 159 27.64 -4.54 3.99
CA LYS A 159 26.86 -4.32 5.21
C LYS A 159 25.44 -3.82 4.95
N GLU A 160 25.26 -2.89 4.02
CA GLU A 160 23.93 -2.42 3.62
C GLU A 160 23.10 -3.52 2.94
N LYS A 161 23.77 -4.40 2.21
CA LYS A 161 23.14 -5.57 1.60
C LYS A 161 22.68 -6.61 2.65
N GLU A 162 23.50 -6.85 3.65
CA GLU A 162 23.14 -7.70 4.80
C GLU A 162 21.95 -7.14 5.57
N ILE A 163 21.91 -5.83 5.84
CA ILE A 163 20.76 -5.16 6.46
C ILE A 163 19.49 -5.37 5.62
N GLN A 164 19.60 -5.26 4.28
CA GLN A 164 18.45 -5.52 3.41
C GLN A 164 17.97 -6.96 3.54
N TYR A 165 18.87 -7.94 3.54
CA TYR A 165 18.55 -9.35 3.68
C TYR A 165 17.85 -9.65 5.02
N LEU A 166 18.43 -9.17 6.12
CA LEU A 166 17.86 -9.34 7.46
C LEU A 166 16.45 -8.71 7.60
N LYS A 167 16.25 -7.53 7.02
CA LYS A 167 14.93 -6.87 7.08
C LYS A 167 13.87 -7.51 6.19
N ARG A 168 14.27 -8.22 5.13
CA ARG A 168 13.34 -8.95 4.26
C ARG A 168 13.00 -10.34 4.79
N GLY A 169 13.95 -11.01 5.44
CA GLY A 169 13.81 -12.38 5.94
C GLY A 169 13.15 -12.50 7.31
N ARG A 170 12.80 -11.40 7.93
CA ARG A 170 12.19 -11.37 9.27
C ARG A 170 10.71 -11.00 9.21
#